data_836e775a77731bb1f172685905c2249b
#
_entry.id   836e775a77731bb1f172685905c2249b
#
_cell.length_a   1.000
_cell.length_b   1.000
_cell.length_c   1.000
_cell.angle_alpha   90.00
_cell.angle_beta   90.00
_cell.angle_gamma   90.00
#
_symmetry.space_group_name_H-M   'P 1'
#
loop_
_entity.id
_entity.type
_entity.pdbx_description
1 polymer ?
#
loop_
_entity_poly.entity_id
_entity_poly.type
_entity_poly.pdbx_seq_one_letter_code
_entity_poly.pdbx_strand_id
1 'polypeptide(L)'
;MIQMCPGSSSLVERTIIHVDADAFFASVEQRDHPELRGKPVIVGSDPRSRGVVSTCSYEARAFGVRSAMPSFQAYRLCPQAVFVKPRMKKYQEASAAMFEIFDRHSPIVEKLSIDEAFLDVTGSDGRKVASDIRDEVRSDIGITVTV
;
A
#
# COMPACT_ATOMS: atom_id res chain seq x y z
N MET A 1 -27.50 -44.64 27.91
CA MET A 1 -26.12 -44.21 27.81
C MET A 1 -26.09 -43.00 26.89
N ILE A 2 -25.99 -41.80 27.47
CA ILE A 2 -25.94 -40.57 26.69
C ILE A 2 -24.50 -40.34 26.33
N GLN A 3 -24.18 -40.53 25.08
CA GLN A 3 -22.87 -40.21 24.55
C GLN A 3 -22.77 -38.69 24.40
N MET A 4 -22.15 -38.05 25.35
CA MET A 4 -21.77 -36.65 25.18
C MET A 4 -20.76 -36.57 24.06
N CYS A 5 -21.13 -36.00 22.94
CA CYS A 5 -20.17 -35.56 21.94
C CYS A 5 -19.26 -34.50 22.56
N PRO A 6 -17.94 -34.72 22.63
CA PRO A 6 -17.01 -33.64 22.94
C PRO A 6 -16.86 -32.81 21.70
N GLY A 7 -17.63 -31.81 21.56
CA GLY A 7 -17.68 -31.06 20.33
C GLY A 7 -18.13 -29.63 20.47
N SER A 8 -17.76 -28.93 21.53
CA SER A 8 -17.53 -27.52 21.38
C SER A 8 -16.08 -27.35 20.98
N SER A 9 -15.76 -27.63 19.73
CA SER A 9 -14.66 -26.92 19.14
C SER A 9 -15.00 -25.44 19.31
N SER A 10 -14.37 -24.78 20.28
CA SER A 10 -14.38 -23.33 20.32
C SER A 10 -13.92 -22.90 18.96
N LEU A 11 -14.83 -22.44 18.11
CA LEU A 11 -14.49 -21.79 16.85
C LEU A 11 -13.67 -20.57 17.25
N VAL A 12 -12.33 -20.72 17.21
CA VAL A 12 -11.45 -19.56 17.35
C VAL A 12 -11.77 -18.67 16.18
N GLU A 13 -12.40 -17.55 16.47
CA GLU A 13 -12.71 -16.56 15.45
C GLU A 13 -11.41 -16.06 14.84
N ARG A 14 -11.27 -16.27 13.52
CA ARG A 14 -10.09 -15.80 12.80
C ARG A 14 -10.15 -14.29 12.64
N THR A 15 -9.05 -13.65 12.94
CA THR A 15 -8.87 -12.21 12.71
C THR A 15 -7.85 -12.01 11.61
N ILE A 16 -8.33 -11.54 10.48
CA ILE A 16 -7.51 -11.23 9.30
C ILE A 16 -7.53 -9.74 9.07
N ILE A 17 -6.36 -9.14 8.90
CA ILE A 17 -6.25 -7.74 8.50
C ILE A 17 -5.69 -7.64 7.09
N HIS A 18 -6.17 -6.67 6.34
CA HIS A 18 -5.69 -6.33 5.02
C HIS A 18 -4.88 -5.04 5.10
N VAL A 19 -3.65 -5.08 4.65
CA VAL A 19 -2.75 -3.91 4.61
C VAL A 19 -2.47 -3.53 3.18
N ASP A 20 -2.64 -2.25 2.87
CA ASP A 20 -2.43 -1.69 1.54
C ASP A 20 -1.69 -0.35 1.67
N ALA A 21 -0.57 -0.21 1.00
CA ALA A 21 0.17 1.05 0.99
C ALA A 21 -0.54 2.10 0.14
N ASP A 22 -0.70 3.28 0.69
CA ASP A 22 -1.43 4.38 0.05
C ASP A 22 -0.61 4.98 -1.09
N ALA A 23 -1.14 4.95 -2.33
CA ALA A 23 -0.50 5.49 -3.52
C ALA A 23 1.00 5.14 -3.58
N PHE A 24 1.32 3.86 -3.51
CA PHE A 24 2.64 3.35 -3.10
C PHE A 24 3.82 3.98 -3.85
N PHE A 25 3.84 3.88 -5.17
CA PHE A 25 4.98 4.40 -5.95
C PHE A 25 5.11 5.92 -5.80
N ALA A 26 3.99 6.64 -5.86
CA ALA A 26 3.98 8.07 -5.67
C ALA A 26 4.43 8.46 -4.25
N SER A 27 4.03 7.69 -3.24
CA SER A 27 4.45 7.90 -1.85
C SER A 27 5.96 7.72 -1.68
N VAL A 28 6.55 6.71 -2.31
CA VAL A 28 8.01 6.51 -2.30
C VAL A 28 8.71 7.69 -2.96
N GLU A 29 8.20 8.18 -4.08
CA GLU A 29 8.77 9.35 -4.76
C GLU A 29 8.69 10.61 -3.90
N GLN A 30 7.55 10.87 -3.26
CA GLN A 30 7.37 12.01 -2.35
C GLN A 30 8.24 11.89 -1.08
N ARG A 31 8.50 10.67 -0.62
CA ARG A 31 9.42 10.40 0.49
C ARG A 31 10.86 10.75 0.12
N ASP A 32 11.32 10.27 -1.04
CA ASP A 32 12.70 10.43 -1.50
C ASP A 32 12.97 11.84 -2.02
N HIS A 33 11.94 12.53 -2.48
CA HIS A 33 11.98 13.88 -3.01
C HIS A 33 10.97 14.78 -2.27
N PRO A 34 11.34 15.31 -1.08
CA PRO A 34 10.42 16.09 -0.23
C PRO A 34 9.79 17.29 -0.92
N GLU A 35 10.43 17.83 -1.96
CA GLU A 35 9.89 18.93 -2.78
C GLU A 35 8.62 18.53 -3.54
N LEU A 36 8.36 17.23 -3.70
CA LEU A 36 7.14 16.72 -4.33
C LEU A 36 5.96 16.56 -3.36
N ARG A 37 6.19 16.72 -2.08
CA ARG A 37 5.12 16.61 -1.08
C ARG A 37 4.08 17.72 -1.28
N GLY A 38 2.81 17.32 -1.21
CA GLY A 38 1.70 18.24 -1.42
C GLY A 38 1.45 18.59 -2.88
N LYS A 39 2.24 18.07 -3.81
CA LYS A 39 2.09 18.30 -5.25
C LYS A 39 1.46 17.10 -5.95
N PRO A 40 0.72 17.31 -7.05
CA PRO A 40 0.29 16.21 -7.89
C PRO A 40 1.52 15.53 -8.54
N VAL A 41 1.69 14.25 -8.24
CA VAL A 41 2.77 13.42 -8.79
C VAL A 41 2.17 12.25 -9.54
N ILE A 42 2.65 12.02 -10.75
CA ILE A 42 2.24 10.90 -11.60
C ILE A 42 3.47 10.07 -11.92
N VAL A 43 3.45 8.81 -11.45
CA VAL A 43 4.49 7.84 -11.79
C VAL A 43 4.05 7.07 -13.01
N GLY A 44 4.78 7.18 -14.08
CA GLY A 44 4.43 6.54 -15.33
C GLY A 44 5.24 7.04 -16.51
N SER A 45 4.74 6.75 -17.70
CA SER A 45 5.39 7.17 -18.95
C SER A 45 5.23 8.66 -19.20
N ASP A 46 6.17 9.20 -19.98
CA ASP A 46 6.08 10.59 -20.47
C ASP A 46 4.74 10.80 -21.21
N PRO A 47 4.02 11.91 -20.95
CA PRO A 47 2.74 12.18 -21.62
C PRO A 47 2.83 12.32 -23.14
N ARG A 48 4.03 12.54 -23.69
CA ARG A 48 4.28 12.60 -25.13
C ARG A 48 4.51 11.23 -25.76
N SER A 49 4.64 10.18 -24.96
CA SER A 49 4.83 8.80 -25.41
C SER A 49 3.55 7.99 -25.27
N ARG A 50 3.52 6.81 -25.91
CA ARG A 50 2.47 5.81 -25.69
C ARG A 50 2.77 5.07 -24.39
N GLY A 51 2.00 5.37 -23.37
CA GLY A 51 2.16 4.71 -22.10
C GLY A 51 1.06 5.10 -21.14
N VAL A 52 1.11 4.52 -19.95
CA VAL A 52 0.08 4.65 -18.95
C VAL A 52 0.64 5.14 -17.62
N VAL A 53 -0.26 5.63 -16.79
CA VAL A 53 -0.02 5.94 -15.38
C VAL A 53 0.12 4.63 -14.60
N SER A 54 1.22 4.45 -13.89
CA SER A 54 1.38 3.34 -12.95
C SER A 54 0.68 3.64 -11.63
N THR A 55 0.98 4.78 -11.04
CA THR A 55 0.38 5.26 -9.80
C THR A 55 0.39 6.79 -9.80
N CYS A 56 -0.51 7.40 -9.07
CA CYS A 56 -0.53 8.84 -8.88
C CYS A 56 -0.81 9.19 -7.42
N SER A 57 -0.32 10.35 -6.99
CA SER A 57 -0.58 10.87 -5.65
C SER A 57 -2.05 11.25 -5.47
N TYR A 58 -2.49 11.37 -4.22
CA TYR A 58 -3.85 11.81 -3.92
C TYR A 58 -4.14 13.20 -4.49
N GLU A 59 -3.16 14.08 -4.51
CA GLU A 59 -3.26 15.41 -5.11
C GLU A 59 -3.58 15.33 -6.61
N ALA A 60 -2.99 14.36 -7.32
CA ALA A 60 -3.30 14.12 -8.73
C ALA A 60 -4.67 13.46 -8.91
N ARG A 61 -5.07 12.58 -8.01
CA ARG A 61 -6.39 11.92 -8.05
C ARG A 61 -7.54 12.90 -7.91
N ALA A 62 -7.34 13.99 -7.20
CA ALA A 62 -8.33 15.06 -7.09
C ALA A 62 -8.69 15.69 -8.45
N PHE A 63 -7.80 15.61 -9.42
CA PHE A 63 -8.03 16.06 -10.80
C PHE A 63 -8.59 14.97 -11.72
N GLY A 64 -8.88 13.79 -11.18
CA GLY A 64 -9.44 12.67 -11.95
C GLY A 64 -8.39 11.71 -12.52
N VAL A 65 -7.11 11.90 -12.21
CA VAL A 65 -6.04 10.99 -12.65
C VAL A 65 -6.15 9.66 -11.93
N ARG A 66 -5.97 8.56 -12.66
CA ARG A 66 -6.05 7.19 -12.12
C ARG A 66 -4.98 6.29 -12.72
N SER A 67 -4.68 5.21 -12.01
CA SER A 67 -3.81 4.14 -12.51
C SER A 67 -4.38 3.54 -13.80
N ALA A 68 -3.50 3.08 -14.67
CA ALA A 68 -3.80 2.52 -16.00
C ALA A 68 -4.35 3.53 -17.02
N MET A 69 -4.58 4.76 -16.63
CA MET A 69 -4.98 5.83 -17.56
C MET A 69 -3.84 6.15 -18.53
N PRO A 70 -4.12 6.42 -19.81
CA PRO A 70 -3.09 6.92 -20.73
C PRO A 70 -2.42 8.19 -20.19
N SER A 71 -1.09 8.27 -20.28
CA SER A 71 -0.34 9.41 -19.72
C SER A 71 -0.74 10.74 -20.35
N PHE A 72 -1.05 10.76 -21.66
CA PHE A 72 -1.52 11.99 -22.31
C PHE A 72 -2.86 12.49 -21.75
N GLN A 73 -3.74 11.57 -21.38
CA GLN A 73 -5.03 11.91 -20.76
C GLN A 73 -4.83 12.45 -19.34
N ALA A 74 -3.94 11.84 -18.57
CA ALA A 74 -3.57 12.33 -17.26
C ALA A 74 -2.99 13.74 -17.32
N TYR A 75 -2.15 14.01 -18.30
CA TYR A 75 -1.61 15.37 -18.54
C TYR A 75 -2.71 16.38 -18.85
N ARG A 76 -3.70 16.00 -19.62
CA ARG A 76 -4.84 16.89 -19.89
C ARG A 76 -5.66 17.22 -18.65
N LEU A 77 -5.82 16.24 -17.76
CA LEU A 77 -6.57 16.43 -16.51
C LEU A 77 -5.79 17.23 -15.47
N CYS A 78 -4.48 17.07 -15.42
CA CYS A 78 -3.61 17.70 -14.44
C CYS A 78 -2.29 18.15 -15.10
N PRO A 79 -2.31 19.26 -15.88
CA PRO A 79 -1.12 19.75 -16.59
C PRO A 79 0.02 20.17 -15.66
N GLN A 80 -0.30 20.53 -14.41
CA GLN A 80 0.67 20.93 -13.39
C GLN A 80 1.34 19.75 -12.69
N ALA A 81 0.94 18.51 -12.97
CA ALA A 81 1.51 17.34 -12.32
C ALA A 81 2.99 17.14 -12.71
N VAL A 82 3.75 16.67 -11.75
CA VAL A 82 5.12 16.23 -11.98
C VAL A 82 5.09 14.77 -12.42
N PHE A 83 5.54 14.51 -13.66
CA PHE A 83 5.67 13.14 -14.18
C PHE A 83 7.02 12.58 -13.81
N VAL A 84 7.04 11.42 -13.18
CA VAL A 84 8.24 10.74 -12.69
C VAL A 84 8.32 9.35 -13.34
N LYS A 85 9.51 9.00 -13.84
CA LYS A 85 9.74 7.64 -14.33
C LYS A 85 9.71 6.64 -13.17
N PRO A 86 9.09 5.47 -13.35
CA PRO A 86 9.12 4.43 -12.33
C PRO A 86 10.54 4.01 -11.97
N ARG A 87 10.82 3.90 -10.67
CA ARG A 87 12.08 3.38 -10.13
C ARG A 87 11.80 2.06 -9.41
N MET A 88 11.53 1.01 -10.16
CA MET A 88 11.05 -0.27 -9.64
C MET A 88 11.94 -0.84 -8.53
N LYS A 89 13.26 -0.69 -8.65
CA LYS A 89 14.20 -1.14 -7.61
C LYS A 89 13.94 -0.47 -6.26
N LYS A 90 13.68 0.85 -6.26
CA LYS A 90 13.35 1.60 -5.04
C LYS A 90 12.03 1.16 -4.43
N TYR A 91 11.06 0.86 -5.26
CA TYR A 91 9.76 0.36 -4.79
C TYR A 91 9.88 -1.04 -4.20
N GLN A 92 10.69 -1.90 -4.79
CA GLN A 92 10.99 -3.24 -4.26
C GLN A 92 11.72 -3.16 -2.92
N GLU A 93 12.67 -2.26 -2.75
CA GLU A 93 13.37 -2.02 -1.49
C GLU A 93 12.39 -1.57 -0.39
N ALA A 94 11.53 -0.60 -0.69
CA ALA A 94 10.51 -0.13 0.25
C ALA A 94 9.50 -1.24 0.59
N SER A 95 9.09 -2.02 -0.39
CA SER A 95 8.22 -3.19 -0.20
C SER A 95 8.84 -4.22 0.73
N ALA A 96 10.10 -4.59 0.50
CA ALA A 96 10.80 -5.56 1.33
C ALA A 96 10.88 -5.10 2.80
N ALA A 97 11.19 -3.83 3.04
CA ALA A 97 11.22 -3.25 4.38
C ALA A 97 9.84 -3.28 5.04
N MET A 98 8.79 -3.00 4.28
CA MET A 98 7.41 -3.02 4.75
C MET A 98 6.97 -4.45 5.12
N PHE A 99 7.30 -5.45 4.28
CA PHE A 99 6.97 -6.85 4.56
C PHE A 99 7.74 -7.41 5.77
N GLU A 100 8.96 -6.93 6.04
CA GLU A 100 9.67 -7.27 7.29
C GLU A 100 8.88 -6.82 8.53
N ILE A 101 8.25 -5.64 8.47
CA ILE A 101 7.37 -5.16 9.53
C ILE A 101 6.17 -6.08 9.68
N PHE A 102 5.53 -6.46 8.58
CA PHE A 102 4.37 -7.36 8.61
C PHE A 102 4.73 -8.71 9.24
N ASP A 103 5.88 -9.27 8.90
CA ASP A 103 6.36 -10.55 9.43
C ASP A 103 6.59 -10.51 10.94
N ARG A 104 6.92 -9.34 11.51
CA ARG A 104 7.06 -9.16 12.96
C ARG A 104 5.73 -9.14 13.69
N HIS A 105 4.64 -8.80 12.99
CA HIS A 105 3.30 -8.67 13.58
C HIS A 105 2.41 -9.87 13.36
N SER A 106 2.77 -10.78 12.46
CA SER A 106 1.98 -11.96 12.16
C SER A 106 2.86 -13.14 11.76
N PRO A 107 2.53 -14.36 12.22
CA PRO A 107 3.23 -15.57 11.77
C PRO A 107 2.81 -15.99 10.36
N ILE A 108 1.68 -15.48 9.87
CA ILE A 108 1.12 -15.81 8.55
C ILE A 108 0.84 -14.53 7.79
N VAL A 109 1.65 -14.27 6.79
CA VAL A 109 1.51 -13.13 5.88
C VAL A 109 1.31 -13.64 4.47
N GLU A 110 0.17 -13.34 3.87
CA GLU A 110 -0.12 -13.65 2.48
C GLU A 110 0.13 -12.41 1.63
N LYS A 111 1.19 -12.44 0.85
CA LYS A 111 1.54 -11.37 -0.08
C LYS A 111 0.61 -11.40 -1.29
N LEU A 112 -0.13 -10.33 -1.51
CA LEU A 112 -1.02 -10.19 -2.65
C LEU A 112 -0.34 -9.46 -3.82
N SER A 113 0.43 -8.44 -3.49
CA SER A 113 1.17 -7.63 -4.47
C SER A 113 2.38 -6.99 -3.81
N ILE A 114 3.07 -6.11 -4.53
CA ILE A 114 4.24 -5.38 -4.01
C ILE A 114 3.92 -4.51 -2.79
N ASP A 115 2.67 -4.09 -2.64
CA ASP A 115 2.24 -3.12 -1.62
C ASP A 115 1.05 -3.60 -0.78
N GLU A 116 0.68 -4.88 -0.88
CA GLU A 116 -0.58 -5.38 -0.33
C GLU A 116 -0.42 -6.78 0.25
N ALA A 117 -1.00 -6.99 1.43
CA ALA A 117 -0.96 -8.30 2.08
C ALA A 117 -2.19 -8.54 2.98
N PHE A 118 -2.52 -9.81 3.16
CA PHE A 118 -3.31 -10.26 4.30
C PHE A 118 -2.40 -10.75 5.42
N LEU A 119 -2.75 -10.42 6.66
CA LEU A 119 -2.08 -10.90 7.86
C LEU A 119 -3.08 -11.60 8.76
N ASP A 120 -2.75 -12.81 9.18
CA ASP A 120 -3.52 -13.53 10.20
C ASP A 120 -3.03 -13.10 11.59
N VAL A 121 -3.84 -12.36 12.30
CA VAL A 121 -3.56 -11.86 13.64
C VAL A 121 -4.51 -12.48 14.68
N THR A 122 -5.02 -13.67 14.38
CA THR A 122 -5.90 -14.45 15.29
C THR A 122 -5.25 -14.58 16.66
N GLY A 123 -6.05 -14.33 17.70
CA GLY A 123 -5.59 -14.33 19.10
C GLY A 123 -5.04 -12.99 19.58
N SER A 124 -4.92 -11.99 18.70
CA SER A 124 -4.51 -10.63 19.03
C SER A 124 -5.66 -9.65 18.79
N ASP A 125 -5.55 -8.46 19.37
CA ASP A 125 -6.46 -7.36 19.05
C ASP A 125 -6.08 -6.79 17.66
N GLY A 126 -6.90 -7.11 16.65
CA GLY A 126 -6.66 -6.70 15.27
C GLY A 126 -6.55 -5.19 15.09
N ARG A 127 -7.34 -4.41 15.84
CA ARG A 127 -7.27 -2.93 15.77
C ARG A 127 -5.96 -2.40 16.32
N LYS A 128 -5.47 -2.99 17.40
CA LYS A 128 -4.18 -2.61 17.99
C LYS A 128 -3.04 -2.97 17.05
N VAL A 129 -3.04 -4.18 16.49
CA VAL A 129 -2.03 -4.60 15.51
C VAL A 129 -2.03 -3.69 14.29
N ALA A 130 -3.22 -3.35 13.77
CA ALA A 130 -3.34 -2.42 12.65
C ALA A 130 -2.76 -1.03 12.96
N SER A 131 -3.04 -0.51 14.15
CA SER A 131 -2.48 0.78 14.61
C SER A 131 -0.95 0.73 14.74
N ASP A 132 -0.44 -0.34 15.32
CA ASP A 132 1.00 -0.54 15.50
C ASP A 132 1.72 -0.63 14.14
N ILE A 133 1.15 -1.36 13.19
CA ILE A 133 1.69 -1.45 11.83
C ILE A 133 1.72 -0.09 11.14
N ARG A 134 0.62 0.68 11.21
CA ARG A 134 0.57 2.02 10.61
C ARG A 134 1.65 2.93 11.18
N ASP A 135 1.82 2.92 12.49
CA ASP A 135 2.81 3.77 13.17
C ASP A 135 4.23 3.35 12.81
N GLU A 136 4.50 2.05 12.79
CA GLU A 136 5.84 1.51 12.49
C GLU A 136 6.22 1.73 11.02
N VAL A 137 5.32 1.50 10.08
CA VAL A 137 5.56 1.77 8.67
C VAL A 137 5.83 3.26 8.43
N ARG A 138 5.05 4.13 9.07
CA ARG A 138 5.26 5.57 8.96
C ARG A 138 6.62 6.00 9.52
N SER A 139 7.00 5.51 10.71
CA SER A 139 8.24 5.92 11.36
C SER A 139 9.48 5.32 10.70
N ASP A 140 9.43 4.05 10.30
CA ASP A 140 10.60 3.32 9.79
C ASP A 140 10.79 3.47 8.27
N ILE A 141 9.70 3.59 7.52
CA ILE A 141 9.74 3.62 6.05
C ILE A 141 9.35 4.98 5.48
N GLY A 142 8.57 5.76 6.22
CA GLY A 142 8.16 7.11 5.81
C GLY A 142 7.03 7.14 4.78
N ILE A 143 6.24 6.08 4.71
CA ILE A 143 5.02 6.01 3.90
C ILE A 143 3.81 5.68 4.78
N THR A 144 2.61 5.83 4.24
CA THR A 144 1.38 5.50 4.94
C THR A 144 0.75 4.24 4.38
N VAL A 145 0.10 3.47 5.25
CA VAL A 145 -0.68 2.30 4.87
C VAL A 145 -2.09 2.40 5.43
N THR A 146 -3.03 1.85 4.69
CA THR A 146 -4.40 1.59 5.15
C THR A 146 -4.48 0.15 5.62
N VAL A 147 -5.09 -0.04 6.78
CA VAL A 147 -5.21 -1.36 7.39
C VAL A 147 -6.67 -1.62 7.80
#